data_d50065ebb53f2d1ca419017f538598b2
#
_entry.id   d50065ebb53f2d1ca419017f538598b2
#
_cell.length_a   1.000
_cell.length_b   1.000
_cell.length_c   1.000
_cell.angle_alpha   90.00
_cell.angle_beta   90.00
_cell.angle_gamma   90.00
#
_symmetry.space_group_name_H-M   'P 1'
#
loop_
_entity.id
_entity.type
_entity.pdbx_description
1 polymer ?
#
loop_
_entity_poly.entity_id
_entity_poly.type
_entity_poly.pdbx_seq_one_letter_code
_entity_poly.pdbx_strand_id
1 'polypeptide(L)'
;MEKEHSHHDLVHIFIDKRKVESPSLTTGIALYDLGSISAEYDLFREVHGHGDDELIPRDGSEVTLHNGDHFYSVQKSLNPGANDGTR
;
A
#
# COMPACT_ATOMS: atom_id res chain seq x y z
N MET A 1 -25.09 -4.90 -17.50
CA MET A 1 -24.71 -4.86 -17.27
C MET A 1 -24.10 -4.56 -17.15
N GLU A 2 -23.76 -4.47 -17.12
CA GLU A 2 -23.20 -4.36 -16.87
C GLU A 2 -22.57 -3.89 -16.61
N LYS A 3 -22.42 -3.61 -16.42
CA LYS A 3 -21.77 -3.40 -15.97
C LYS A 3 -21.10 -3.47 -15.52
N GLU A 4 -21.06 -3.25 -15.46
CA GLU A 4 -20.34 -3.63 -14.79
C GLU A 4 -19.26 -4.21 -14.92
N HIS A 5 -18.77 -4.07 -15.36
CA HIS A 5 -17.72 -4.75 -15.56
C HIS A 5 -16.51 -4.26 -14.90
N SER A 6 -16.20 -3.07 -14.67
CA SER A 6 -15.01 -2.57 -14.02
C SER A 6 -14.80 -3.17 -12.67
N HIS A 7 -15.84 -3.55 -12.02
CA HIS A 7 -15.65 -4.13 -10.72
C HIS A 7 -15.09 -5.52 -10.80
N HIS A 8 -14.92 -6.03 -12.00
CA HIS A 8 -14.29 -7.30 -12.11
C HIS A 8 -12.81 -7.21 -11.89
N ASP A 9 -12.28 -6.03 -11.76
CA ASP A 9 -10.85 -5.88 -11.57
C ASP A 9 -10.48 -5.87 -10.11
N LEU A 10 -11.01 -6.80 -9.37
CA LEU A 10 -10.58 -6.95 -7.98
C LEU A 10 -9.37 -7.85 -7.93
N VAL A 11 -8.44 -7.48 -7.08
CA VAL A 11 -7.23 -8.27 -6.91
C VAL A 11 -7.05 -8.58 -5.43
N HIS A 12 -6.31 -9.63 -5.16
CA HIS A 12 -5.96 -10.01 -3.80
C HIS A 12 -4.55 -9.55 -3.52
N ILE A 13 -4.39 -8.82 -2.46
CA ILE A 13 -3.07 -8.33 -2.05
C ILE A 13 -2.88 -8.66 -0.59
N PHE A 14 -1.68 -8.45 -0.10
CA PHE A 14 -1.37 -8.71 1.29
C PHE A 14 -0.87 -7.42 1.93
N ILE A 15 -1.44 -7.07 3.07
CA ILE A 15 -0.98 -5.91 3.83
C ILE A 15 -0.62 -6.42 5.22
N ASP A 16 0.64 -6.31 5.57
CA ASP A 16 1.18 -6.84 6.82
C ASP A 16 0.78 -8.30 6.98
N LYS A 17 0.91 -9.04 5.88
CA LYS A 17 0.69 -10.48 5.82
C LYS A 17 -0.78 -10.88 5.91
N ARG A 18 -1.68 -9.92 5.88
CA ARG A 18 -3.10 -10.23 5.86
C ARG A 18 -3.62 -10.09 4.44
N LYS A 19 -4.33 -11.08 3.98
CA LYS A 19 -4.88 -11.07 2.64
C LYS A 19 -6.13 -10.19 2.60
N VAL A 20 -6.14 -9.24 1.69
CA VAL A 20 -7.28 -8.35 1.52
C VAL A 20 -7.59 -8.20 0.04
N GLU A 21 -8.78 -7.76 -0.25
CA GLU A 21 -9.21 -7.59 -1.62
C GLU A 21 -9.35 -6.10 -1.92
N SER A 22 -8.95 -5.70 -3.11
CA SER A 22 -8.99 -4.29 -3.47
C SER A 22 -9.24 -4.17 -4.96
N PRO A 23 -9.83 -3.06 -5.41
CA PRO A 23 -9.82 -2.78 -6.84
C PRO A 23 -8.38 -2.71 -7.34
N SER A 24 -8.19 -3.10 -8.58
CA SER A 24 -6.83 -3.08 -9.15
C SER A 24 -6.32 -1.65 -9.28
N LEU A 25 -7.20 -0.69 -9.44
CA LEU A 25 -6.80 0.71 -9.46
C LEU A 25 -7.38 1.38 -8.21
N THR A 26 -6.53 1.90 -7.39
CA THR A 26 -6.96 2.49 -6.14
C THR A 26 -6.11 3.72 -5.85
N THR A 27 -6.14 4.21 -4.62
CA THR A 27 -5.31 5.35 -4.24
C THR A 27 -4.49 4.98 -3.01
N GLY A 28 -3.47 5.77 -2.77
CA GLY A 28 -2.64 5.54 -1.61
C GLY A 28 -3.44 5.58 -0.33
N ILE A 29 -4.24 6.64 -0.17
CA ILE A 29 -5.02 6.76 1.08
C ILE A 29 -5.99 5.60 1.26
N ALA A 30 -6.54 5.09 0.16
CA ALA A 30 -7.45 3.95 0.26
C ALA A 30 -6.72 2.70 0.76
N LEU A 31 -5.46 2.54 0.36
CA LEU A 31 -4.68 1.40 0.83
C LEU A 31 -4.38 1.51 2.32
N TYR A 32 -4.07 2.70 2.79
CA TYR A 32 -3.85 2.90 4.21
C TYR A 32 -5.11 2.58 5.00
N ASP A 33 -6.27 2.99 4.48
CA ASP A 33 -7.52 2.68 5.14
C ASP A 33 -7.80 1.18 5.13
N LEU A 34 -7.56 0.55 3.99
CA LEU A 34 -7.84 -0.87 3.84
C LEU A 34 -7.02 -1.70 4.82
N GLY A 35 -5.78 -1.29 5.06
CA GLY A 35 -4.91 -2.00 5.97
C GLY A 35 -4.99 -1.51 7.41
N SER A 36 -5.82 -0.52 7.66
CA SER A 36 -5.94 0.09 9.00
C SER A 36 -4.59 0.60 9.49
N ILE A 37 -3.87 1.26 8.58
CA ILE A 37 -2.53 1.75 8.90
C ILE A 37 -2.64 3.08 9.64
N SER A 38 -2.13 3.13 10.84
CA SER A 38 -2.25 4.33 11.64
C SER A 38 -1.38 5.46 11.08
N ALA A 39 -1.65 6.67 11.56
CA ALA A 39 -0.96 7.85 11.04
C ALA A 39 0.54 7.81 11.30
N GLU A 40 0.97 6.99 12.22
CA GLU A 40 2.38 6.94 12.59
C GLU A 40 3.18 5.95 11.77
N TYR A 41 2.55 5.32 10.78
CA TYR A 41 3.22 4.33 9.96
C TYR A 41 3.19 4.74 8.50
N ASP A 42 4.20 4.32 7.77
CA ASP A 42 4.22 4.44 6.32
C ASP A 42 3.98 3.07 5.72
N LEU A 43 3.39 3.05 4.55
CA LEU A 43 3.09 1.80 3.85
C LEU A 43 4.04 1.67 2.65
N PHE A 44 4.61 0.49 2.49
CA PHE A 44 5.52 0.20 1.39
C PHE A 44 5.03 -1.01 0.62
N ARG A 45 5.30 -1.01 -0.68
CA ARG A 45 5.04 -2.17 -1.51
C ARG A 45 6.37 -2.86 -1.78
N GLU A 46 6.41 -4.17 -1.55
CA GLU A 46 7.61 -4.95 -1.86
C GLU A 46 7.84 -4.97 -3.35
N VAL A 47 9.09 -4.75 -3.74
CA VAL A 47 9.47 -4.79 -5.12
C VAL A 47 10.40 -5.99 -5.30
N HIS A 48 10.05 -6.85 -6.25
CA HIS A 48 10.86 -8.03 -6.50
C HIS A 48 12.05 -7.66 -7.38
N GLY A 49 13.15 -8.26 -7.13
CA GLY A 49 14.33 -8.01 -7.93
C GLY A 49 15.13 -6.85 -7.41
N HIS A 50 15.67 -6.06 -8.32
CA HIS A 50 16.52 -4.96 -7.92
C HIS A 50 15.69 -3.74 -7.59
N GLY A 51 16.20 -2.93 -6.75
CA GLY A 51 15.56 -1.68 -6.44
C GLY A 51 14.92 -1.67 -5.06
N ASP A 52 14.64 -0.48 -4.59
CA ASP A 52 14.06 -0.31 -3.27
C ASP A 52 12.57 -0.52 -3.28
N ASP A 53 12.04 -0.90 -2.14
CA ASP A 53 10.59 -1.01 -2.02
C ASP A 53 9.96 0.35 -2.21
N GLU A 54 8.72 0.32 -2.67
CA GLU A 54 8.04 1.54 -3.09
C GLU A 54 7.21 2.12 -1.95
N LEU A 55 7.48 3.37 -1.60
CA LEU A 55 6.67 4.06 -0.60
C LEU A 55 5.33 4.41 -1.21
N ILE A 56 4.26 4.08 -0.51
CA ILE A 56 2.92 4.43 -0.95
C ILE A 56 2.54 5.73 -0.27
N PRO A 57 2.29 6.79 -1.03
CA PRO A 57 1.93 8.05 -0.40
C PRO A 57 0.53 8.00 0.18
N ARG A 58 0.36 8.69 1.29
CA ARG A 58 -0.94 8.73 1.97
C ARG A 58 -1.75 9.90 1.39
N ASP A 59 -2.14 9.76 0.15
CA ASP A 59 -2.91 10.81 -0.51
C ASP A 59 -3.71 10.19 -1.64
N GLY A 60 -4.23 11.02 -2.50
CA GLY A 60 -5.08 10.56 -3.60
C GLY A 60 -4.35 10.09 -4.83
N SER A 61 -3.04 9.92 -4.76
CA SER A 61 -2.29 9.44 -5.91
C SER A 61 -2.76 8.03 -6.27
N GLU A 62 -2.85 7.78 -7.57
CA GLU A 62 -3.31 6.49 -8.05
C GLU A 62 -2.26 5.43 -7.86
N VAL A 63 -2.70 4.25 -7.49
CA VAL A 63 -1.84 3.09 -7.33
C VAL A 63 -2.47 1.93 -8.08
N THR A 64 -1.70 1.33 -8.97
CA THR A 64 -2.16 0.16 -9.72
C THR A 64 -1.66 -1.09 -9.00
N LEU A 65 -2.58 -1.99 -8.73
CA LEU A 65 -2.28 -3.20 -7.98
C LEU A 65 -2.35 -4.44 -8.85
N HIS A 66 -1.63 -5.46 -8.45
CA HIS A 66 -1.65 -6.76 -9.12
C HIS A 66 -1.90 -7.84 -8.09
N ASN A 67 -2.48 -8.93 -8.55
CA ASN A 67 -2.69 -10.07 -7.64
C ASN A 67 -1.37 -10.49 -7.03
N GLY A 68 -1.39 -10.66 -5.72
CA GLY A 68 -0.20 -11.12 -5.04
C GLY A 68 0.73 -10.02 -4.56
N ASP A 69 0.39 -8.77 -4.82
CA ASP A 69 1.23 -7.68 -4.32
C ASP A 69 1.30 -7.74 -2.81
N HIS A 70 2.47 -7.48 -2.27
CA HIS A 70 2.69 -7.49 -0.83
C HIS A 70 3.05 -6.10 -0.35
N PHE A 71 2.37 -5.68 0.70
CA PHE A 71 2.62 -4.39 1.32
C PHE A 71 2.94 -4.60 2.79
N TYR A 72 3.69 -3.69 3.37
CA TYR A 72 3.99 -3.76 4.79
C TYR A 72 4.09 -2.35 5.35
N SER A 73 3.79 -2.21 6.63
CA SER A 73 3.84 -0.91 7.28
C SER A 73 5.11 -0.81 8.12
N VAL A 74 5.66 0.40 8.18
CA VAL A 74 6.86 0.66 8.96
C VAL A 74 6.60 1.90 9.78
N GLN A 75 6.86 1.80 11.07
CA GLN A 75 6.68 2.94 11.96
C GLN A 75 7.62 4.06 11.55
N LYS A 76 7.08 5.26 11.44
CA LYS A 76 7.86 6.38 10.95
C LYS A 76 9.11 6.64 11.79
N SER A 77 9.00 6.41 13.08
CA SER A 77 10.15 6.65 13.93
C SER A 77 11.31 5.70 13.64
N LEU A 78 11.05 4.63 12.89
CA LEU A 78 12.11 3.70 12.53
C LEU A 78 12.72 4.01 11.17
N ASN A 79 12.17 4.97 10.46
CA ASN A 79 12.75 5.38 9.20
C ASN A 79 13.98 6.22 9.46
N PRO A 80 15.09 5.93 8.85
CA PRO A 80 16.30 6.69 9.13
C PRO A 80 16.12 8.18 8.93
N GLY A 81 15.42 8.57 7.90
CA GLY A 81 15.24 9.98 7.66
C GLY A 81 14.37 10.66 8.67
N ALA A 82 13.37 9.96 9.13
CA ALA A 82 12.45 10.55 10.07
C ALA A 82 13.05 10.68 11.43
N ASN A 83 14.01 9.85 11.74
CA ASN A 83 14.58 9.84 13.04
C ASN A 83 15.73 10.74 13.21
N ASP A 84 16.12 11.35 12.16
CA ASP A 84 17.27 12.10 12.20
C ASP A 84 17.11 13.32 13.04
N GLY A 85 18.06 13.69 13.74
CA GLY A 85 18.02 14.95 14.44
C GLY A 85 17.29 14.96 15.74
N THR A 86 16.70 13.89 16.02
CA THR A 86 16.09 13.91 17.26
C THR A 86 17.07 13.48 18.23
N ARG A 87 17.41 13.84 18.55
CA ARG A 87 18.26 13.33 19.28
C ARG A 87 18.82 13.97 19.71
#